data_a5e2a3592059dde2ef3943427051ce4e
#
_entry.id   a5e2a3592059dde2ef3943427051ce4e
#
_cell.length_a   1.000
_cell.length_b   1.000
_cell.length_c   1.000
_cell.angle_alpha   90.00
_cell.angle_beta   90.00
_cell.angle_gamma   90.00
#
_symmetry.space_group_name_H-M   'P 1'
#
loop_
_entity.id
_entity.type
_entity.pdbx_description
1 polymer ?
#
loop_
_entity_poly.entity_id
_entity_poly.type
_entity_poly.pdbx_seq_one_letter_code
_entity_poly.pdbx_strand_id
1 'polypeptide(L)'
;MRTIRIPIVLAVALAACSSPFGPEDARLLASARAQWSERAFPDYTFDVRHGCFCTPEQVGPVRIIVRQGSIESVTLLETAEPLDPALWFTIEQLFDRIPVWAKNEGVDEVIVEYDSTLGFPSSIGVKYEEGILDAGDAYTVSNVGPA
;
A
#
# COMPACT_ATOMS: atom_id res chain seq x y z
N MET A 1 24.28 53.95 -35.69
CA MET A 1 23.29 52.85 -35.62
C MET A 1 23.72 51.89 -34.56
N ARG A 2 22.99 51.87 -33.42
CA ARG A 2 23.27 50.95 -32.29
C ARG A 2 22.30 49.76 -32.38
N THR A 3 22.81 48.59 -32.70
CA THR A 3 22.04 47.35 -32.73
C THR A 3 21.83 46.83 -31.31
N ILE A 4 20.59 46.87 -30.84
CA ILE A 4 20.17 46.27 -29.56
C ILE A 4 20.01 44.77 -29.78
N ARG A 5 20.88 43.98 -29.15
CA ARG A 5 20.72 42.52 -29.08
C ARG A 5 19.85 42.17 -27.86
N ILE A 6 18.64 41.72 -28.11
CA ILE A 6 17.73 41.20 -27.07
C ILE A 6 18.12 39.73 -26.79
N PRO A 7 18.47 39.34 -25.57
CA PRO A 7 18.71 37.95 -25.26
C PRO A 7 17.37 37.22 -25.19
N ILE A 8 17.20 36.16 -25.98
CA ILE A 8 16.08 35.25 -25.88
C ILE A 8 16.34 34.38 -24.66
N VAL A 9 15.58 34.58 -23.58
CA VAL A 9 15.56 33.69 -22.41
C VAL A 9 14.65 32.49 -22.76
N LEU A 10 15.27 31.34 -23.01
CA LEU A 10 14.58 30.09 -23.23
C LEU A 10 14.08 29.57 -21.88
N ALA A 11 12.80 29.77 -21.58
CA ALA A 11 12.16 29.19 -20.41
C ALA A 11 11.96 27.70 -20.68
N VAL A 12 12.78 26.82 -20.05
CA VAL A 12 12.57 25.38 -20.02
C VAL A 12 11.47 25.12 -19.01
N ALA A 13 10.27 24.84 -19.49
CA ALA A 13 9.18 24.32 -18.68
C ALA A 13 9.53 22.87 -18.28
N LEU A 14 9.95 22.66 -17.04
CA LEU A 14 10.04 21.34 -16.43
C LEU A 14 8.61 20.83 -16.25
N ALA A 15 8.16 19.95 -17.13
CA ALA A 15 6.96 19.15 -16.91
C ALA A 15 7.25 18.24 -15.72
N ALA A 16 6.73 18.57 -14.55
CA ALA A 16 6.71 17.69 -13.39
C ALA A 16 5.74 16.55 -13.71
N CYS A 17 6.24 15.41 -14.18
CA CYS A 17 5.48 14.17 -14.17
C CYS A 17 5.18 13.83 -12.71
N SER A 18 3.94 14.00 -12.26
CA SER A 18 3.48 13.51 -10.99
C SER A 18 3.49 11.98 -11.03
N SER A 19 4.39 11.37 -10.25
CA SER A 19 4.41 9.92 -10.07
C SER A 19 3.28 9.51 -9.13
N PRO A 20 2.57 8.40 -9.38
CA PRO A 20 1.57 7.84 -8.45
C PRO A 20 2.11 7.58 -7.04
N PHE A 21 3.42 7.50 -6.88
CA PHE A 21 4.14 7.32 -5.63
C PHE A 21 5.45 8.12 -5.70
N GLY A 22 5.48 9.25 -5.02
CA GLY A 22 6.57 10.20 -5.09
C GLY A 22 7.72 9.94 -4.11
N PRO A 23 8.77 10.78 -4.13
CA PRO A 23 9.90 10.65 -3.20
C PRO A 23 9.51 10.82 -1.72
N GLU A 24 8.46 11.60 -1.44
CA GLU A 24 7.95 11.79 -0.08
C GLU A 24 7.28 10.51 0.42
N ASP A 25 6.43 9.89 -0.41
CA ASP A 25 5.78 8.61 -0.10
C ASP A 25 6.80 7.50 0.15
N ALA A 26 7.87 7.47 -0.65
CA ALA A 26 8.97 6.52 -0.47
C ALA A 26 9.72 6.71 0.87
N ARG A 27 9.88 7.97 1.35
CA ARG A 27 10.46 8.24 2.67
C ARG A 27 9.53 7.82 3.80
N LEU A 28 8.24 8.13 3.69
CA LEU A 28 7.24 7.71 4.66
C LEU A 28 7.16 6.19 4.77
N LEU A 29 7.13 5.49 3.63
CA LEU A 29 7.19 4.03 3.56
C LEU A 29 8.43 3.48 4.28
N ALA A 30 9.61 4.02 4.00
CA ALA A 30 10.86 3.56 4.60
C ALA A 30 10.88 3.78 6.12
N SER A 31 10.40 4.93 6.59
CA SER A 31 10.29 5.25 8.02
C SER A 31 9.31 4.32 8.73
N ALA A 32 8.14 4.11 8.15
CA ALA A 32 7.10 3.23 8.69
C ALA A 32 7.56 1.77 8.75
N ARG A 33 8.24 1.29 7.69
CA ARG A 33 8.85 -0.05 7.67
C ARG A 33 9.93 -0.22 8.73
N ALA A 34 10.77 0.80 8.96
CA ALA A 34 11.77 0.76 10.03
C ALA A 34 11.11 0.65 11.40
N GLN A 35 10.08 1.45 11.66
CA GLN A 35 9.30 1.38 12.90
C GLN A 35 8.64 0.00 13.09
N TRP A 36 8.04 -0.57 12.04
CA TRP A 36 7.48 -1.92 12.08
C TRP A 36 8.53 -2.99 12.41
N SER A 37 9.76 -2.85 11.91
CA SER A 37 10.85 -3.80 12.17
C SER A 37 11.36 -3.77 13.61
N GLU A 38 11.09 -2.69 14.35
CA GLU A 38 11.48 -2.53 15.77
C GLU A 38 10.44 -3.10 16.75
N ARG A 39 9.32 -3.65 16.25
CA ARG A 39 8.30 -4.26 17.11
C ARG A 39 8.86 -5.40 17.98
N ALA A 40 8.32 -5.53 19.20
CA ALA A 40 8.82 -6.49 20.19
C ALA A 40 8.42 -7.95 19.93
N PHE A 41 7.57 -8.22 18.93
CA PHE A 41 7.03 -9.55 18.64
C PHE A 41 7.27 -9.94 17.17
N PRO A 42 8.02 -11.03 16.90
CA PRO A 42 8.26 -11.49 15.53
C PRO A 42 7.03 -12.20 14.93
N ASP A 43 6.31 -12.96 15.75
CA ASP A 43 5.05 -13.62 15.37
C ASP A 43 3.88 -12.71 15.75
N TYR A 44 2.90 -12.57 14.84
CA TYR A 44 1.82 -11.62 15.05
C TYR A 44 0.51 -12.08 14.40
N THR A 45 -0.56 -11.48 14.86
CA THR A 45 -1.89 -11.59 14.27
C THR A 45 -2.43 -10.22 13.89
N PHE A 46 -3.28 -10.16 12.90
CA PHE A 46 -3.96 -8.93 12.50
C PHE A 46 -5.26 -9.25 11.76
N ASP A 47 -6.15 -8.26 11.70
CA ASP A 47 -7.36 -8.33 10.91
C ASP A 47 -7.16 -7.47 9.65
N VAL A 48 -7.62 -7.97 8.50
CA VAL A 48 -7.58 -7.24 7.25
C VAL A 48 -8.88 -7.37 6.47
N ARG A 49 -9.27 -6.27 5.85
CA ARG A 49 -10.33 -6.21 4.83
C ARG A 49 -9.69 -5.79 3.51
N HIS A 50 -10.01 -6.52 2.46
CA HIS A 50 -9.64 -6.17 1.10
C HIS A 50 -10.86 -5.68 0.34
N GLY A 51 -10.85 -4.44 -0.10
CA GLY A 51 -11.88 -3.84 -0.95
C GLY A 51 -11.46 -3.96 -2.40
N CYS A 52 -12.05 -4.87 -3.12
CA CYS A 52 -11.79 -5.12 -4.54
C CYS A 52 -13.04 -5.66 -5.23
N PHE A 53 -13.01 -5.68 -6.54
CA PHE A 53 -13.99 -6.39 -7.36
C PHE A 53 -13.60 -7.88 -7.47
N CYS A 54 -13.57 -8.57 -6.34
CA CYS A 54 -13.09 -9.95 -6.21
C CYS A 54 -14.17 -10.87 -5.67
N THR A 55 -13.81 -12.16 -5.49
CA THR A 55 -14.72 -13.13 -4.87
C THR A 55 -14.91 -12.82 -3.38
N PRO A 56 -16.03 -13.24 -2.76
CA PRO A 56 -16.28 -13.01 -1.33
C PRO A 56 -15.13 -13.48 -0.42
N GLU A 57 -14.46 -14.58 -0.78
CA GLU A 57 -13.32 -15.14 -0.04
C GLU A 57 -12.10 -14.21 -0.02
N GLN A 58 -11.99 -13.28 -0.97
CA GLN A 58 -10.90 -12.32 -1.07
C GLN A 58 -11.21 -10.97 -0.44
N VAL A 59 -12.46 -10.70 -0.05
CA VAL A 59 -12.88 -9.41 0.51
C VAL A 59 -12.67 -9.34 2.02
N GLY A 60 -12.94 -10.41 2.76
CA GLY A 60 -12.86 -10.41 4.22
C GLY A 60 -14.05 -9.71 4.92
N PRO A 61 -13.93 -9.28 6.19
CA PRO A 61 -12.71 -9.22 6.99
C PRO A 61 -12.21 -10.58 7.47
N VAL A 62 -10.90 -10.73 7.45
CA VAL A 62 -10.26 -11.97 7.91
C VAL A 62 -9.27 -11.68 9.02
N ARG A 63 -9.02 -12.69 9.86
CA ARG A 63 -7.88 -12.75 10.78
C ARG A 63 -6.77 -13.56 10.16
N ILE A 64 -5.57 -12.98 10.16
CA ILE A 64 -4.34 -13.60 9.68
C ILE A 64 -3.41 -13.84 10.87
N ILE A 65 -2.85 -15.03 10.97
CA ILE A 65 -1.78 -15.37 11.91
C ILE A 65 -0.50 -15.56 11.11
N VAL A 66 0.54 -14.83 11.49
CA VAL A 66 1.88 -14.91 10.90
C VAL A 66 2.85 -15.48 11.91
N ARG A 67 3.56 -16.53 11.52
CA ARG A 67 4.64 -17.14 12.30
C ARG A 67 5.87 -17.34 11.43
N GLN A 68 7.03 -17.00 11.99
CA GLN A 68 8.32 -17.12 11.28
C GLN A 68 8.30 -16.45 9.89
N GLY A 69 7.60 -15.29 9.78
CA GLY A 69 7.50 -14.51 8.55
C GLY A 69 6.57 -15.08 7.47
N SER A 70 5.82 -16.14 7.77
CA SER A 70 4.87 -16.78 6.85
C SER A 70 3.45 -16.80 7.43
N ILE A 71 2.43 -16.72 6.57
CA ILE A 71 1.05 -16.89 7.00
C ILE A 71 0.84 -18.34 7.41
N GLU A 72 0.50 -18.55 8.69
CA GLU A 72 0.14 -19.85 9.25
C GLU A 72 -1.33 -20.17 8.98
N SER A 73 -2.21 -19.18 9.17
CA SER A 73 -3.65 -19.36 8.95
C SER A 73 -4.33 -18.05 8.56
N VAL A 74 -5.42 -18.19 7.83
CA VAL A 74 -6.37 -17.13 7.49
C VAL A 74 -7.77 -17.63 7.83
N THR A 75 -8.54 -16.83 8.55
CA THR A 75 -9.87 -17.19 9.01
C THR A 75 -10.84 -16.04 8.80
N LEU A 76 -11.97 -16.29 8.16
CA LEU A 76 -13.04 -15.31 7.99
C LEU A 76 -13.61 -14.94 9.37
N LEU A 77 -13.66 -13.65 9.69
CA LEU A 77 -14.09 -13.21 11.04
C LEU A 77 -15.57 -13.49 11.33
N GLU A 78 -16.40 -13.49 10.30
CA GLU A 78 -17.84 -13.64 10.44
C GLU A 78 -18.24 -15.09 10.74
N THR A 79 -17.63 -16.06 10.07
CA THR A 79 -18.02 -17.47 10.11
C THR A 79 -17.00 -18.39 10.76
N ALA A 80 -15.79 -17.88 11.05
CA ALA A 80 -14.64 -18.66 11.48
C ALA A 80 -14.20 -19.72 10.44
N GLU A 81 -14.57 -19.56 9.17
CA GLU A 81 -14.18 -20.44 8.08
C GLU A 81 -12.73 -20.22 7.69
N PRO A 82 -11.92 -21.29 7.54
CA PRO A 82 -10.54 -21.16 7.05
C PRO A 82 -10.52 -20.83 5.57
N LEU A 83 -9.63 -19.91 5.18
CA LEU A 83 -9.41 -19.51 3.80
C LEU A 83 -7.99 -19.86 3.35
N ASP A 84 -7.77 -19.86 2.01
CA ASP A 84 -6.47 -20.11 1.42
C ASP A 84 -5.48 -18.98 1.76
N PRO A 85 -4.38 -19.26 2.50
CA PRO A 85 -3.36 -18.27 2.81
C PRO A 85 -2.70 -17.62 1.58
N ALA A 86 -2.67 -18.30 0.44
CA ALA A 86 -2.07 -17.80 -0.80
C ALA A 86 -2.79 -16.58 -1.40
N LEU A 87 -4.02 -16.30 -0.97
CA LEU A 87 -4.79 -15.15 -1.41
C LEU A 87 -4.50 -13.86 -0.61
N TRP A 88 -3.67 -13.95 0.43
CA TRP A 88 -3.47 -12.89 1.40
C TRP A 88 -2.00 -12.52 1.56
N PHE A 89 -1.74 -11.38 2.19
CA PHE A 89 -0.38 -10.85 2.38
C PHE A 89 -0.07 -10.71 3.87
N THR A 90 1.20 -10.93 4.23
CA THR A 90 1.75 -10.47 5.51
C THR A 90 1.90 -8.95 5.50
N ILE A 91 2.11 -8.33 6.67
CA ILE A 91 2.38 -6.88 6.73
C ILE A 91 3.66 -6.52 5.96
N GLU A 92 4.69 -7.35 6.03
CA GLU A 92 5.93 -7.17 5.26
C GLU A 92 5.67 -7.20 3.74
N GLN A 93 4.83 -8.14 3.29
CA GLN A 93 4.44 -8.23 1.88
C GLN A 93 3.59 -7.03 1.43
N LEU A 94 2.72 -6.50 2.31
CA LEU A 94 1.99 -5.26 2.00
C LEU A 94 2.96 -4.09 1.75
N PHE A 95 3.97 -3.91 2.60
CA PHE A 95 5.02 -2.92 2.37
C PHE A 95 5.73 -3.10 1.03
N ASP A 96 6.03 -4.34 0.63
CA ASP A 96 6.68 -4.64 -0.65
C ASP A 96 5.78 -4.36 -1.85
N ARG A 97 4.47 -4.54 -1.69
CA ARG A 97 3.47 -4.33 -2.74
C ARG A 97 3.19 -2.86 -3.05
N ILE A 98 3.23 -1.97 -2.06
CA ILE A 98 2.91 -0.55 -2.24
C ILE A 98 3.66 0.08 -3.44
N PRO A 99 5.01 0.02 -3.54
CA PRO A 99 5.72 0.60 -4.68
C PRO A 99 5.54 -0.19 -5.99
N VAL A 100 5.07 -1.45 -5.92
CA VAL A 100 4.77 -2.25 -7.10
C VAL A 100 3.43 -1.82 -7.70
N TRP A 101 2.39 -1.64 -6.87
CA TRP A 101 1.10 -1.14 -7.33
C TRP A 101 1.19 0.22 -8.02
N ALA A 102 2.03 1.11 -7.49
CA ALA A 102 2.25 2.42 -8.09
C ALA A 102 2.86 2.40 -9.51
N LYS A 103 3.41 1.26 -9.94
CA LYS A 103 3.98 1.07 -11.28
C LYS A 103 3.02 0.36 -12.24
N ASN A 104 1.86 -0.06 -11.76
CA ASN A 104 0.87 -0.72 -12.61
C ASN A 104 0.31 0.29 -13.61
N GLU A 105 0.03 -0.20 -14.82
CA GLU A 105 -0.58 0.62 -15.87
C GLU A 105 -1.94 1.16 -15.42
N GLY A 106 -2.18 2.44 -15.68
CA GLY A 106 -3.43 3.12 -15.35
C GLY A 106 -3.60 3.48 -13.88
N VAL A 107 -2.60 3.28 -13.02
CA VAL A 107 -2.64 3.78 -11.65
C VAL A 107 -2.35 5.27 -11.63
N ASP A 108 -3.29 6.04 -11.09
CA ASP A 108 -3.20 7.48 -10.90
C ASP A 108 -2.57 7.85 -9.55
N GLU A 109 -2.94 7.15 -8.48
CA GLU A 109 -2.50 7.46 -7.13
C GLU A 109 -2.46 6.22 -6.24
N VAL A 110 -1.46 6.13 -5.36
CA VAL A 110 -1.42 5.18 -4.24
C VAL A 110 -1.38 5.98 -2.93
N ILE A 111 -2.42 5.83 -2.13
CA ILE A 111 -2.56 6.51 -0.83
C ILE A 111 -2.30 5.48 0.26
N VAL A 112 -1.40 5.79 1.20
CA VAL A 112 -1.09 4.90 2.32
C VAL A 112 -1.15 5.68 3.62
N GLU A 113 -1.87 5.14 4.60
CA GLU A 113 -1.82 5.58 5.99
C GLU A 113 -1.06 4.54 6.82
N TYR A 114 -0.24 5.01 7.76
CA TYR A 114 0.55 4.16 8.63
C TYR A 114 0.11 4.31 10.08
N ASP A 115 0.11 3.20 10.82
CA ASP A 115 -0.12 3.23 12.27
C ASP A 115 1.00 4.01 12.96
N SER A 116 0.62 4.96 13.81
CA SER A 116 1.58 5.86 14.47
C SER A 116 2.45 5.18 15.54
N THR A 117 2.03 4.02 16.03
CA THR A 117 2.70 3.31 17.14
C THR A 117 3.61 2.19 16.61
N LEU A 118 3.13 1.39 15.67
CA LEU A 118 3.85 0.22 15.16
C LEU A 118 4.36 0.41 13.73
N GLY A 119 3.86 1.42 13.01
CA GLY A 119 4.30 1.74 11.66
C GLY A 119 3.69 0.89 10.55
N PHE A 120 2.88 -0.12 10.83
CA PHE A 120 2.26 -0.92 9.76
C PHE A 120 1.32 -0.09 8.88
N PRO A 121 1.13 -0.45 7.59
CA PRO A 121 0.15 0.23 6.74
C PRO A 121 -1.27 -0.10 7.24
N SER A 122 -1.91 0.88 7.86
CA SER A 122 -3.28 0.75 8.41
C SER A 122 -4.35 0.89 7.32
N SER A 123 -4.04 1.64 6.26
CA SER A 123 -4.89 1.79 5.08
C SER A 123 -4.02 1.91 3.83
N ILE A 124 -4.41 1.21 2.77
CA ILE A 124 -3.81 1.31 1.45
C ILE A 124 -4.94 1.46 0.44
N GLY A 125 -4.89 2.49 -0.39
CA GLY A 125 -5.82 2.72 -1.49
C GLY A 125 -5.05 2.88 -2.80
N VAL A 126 -5.42 2.09 -3.81
CA VAL A 126 -4.89 2.20 -5.17
C VAL A 126 -6.00 2.77 -6.06
N LYS A 127 -5.79 3.96 -6.58
CA LYS A 127 -6.72 4.62 -7.50
C LYS A 127 -6.23 4.49 -8.93
N TYR A 128 -7.14 4.24 -9.82
CA TYR A 128 -6.89 4.17 -11.25
C TYR A 128 -7.47 5.40 -11.95
N GLU A 129 -6.96 5.70 -13.15
CA GLU A 129 -7.42 6.78 -14.01
C GLU A 129 -8.94 6.69 -14.27
N GLU A 130 -9.59 7.84 -14.48
CA GLU A 130 -11.01 7.88 -14.82
C GLU A 130 -11.31 7.07 -16.07
N GLY A 131 -12.34 6.21 -16.00
CA GLY A 131 -12.77 5.36 -17.10
C GLY A 131 -12.33 3.91 -16.99
N ILE A 132 -11.46 3.56 -16.04
CA ILE A 132 -11.19 2.17 -15.69
C ILE A 132 -12.24 1.75 -14.66
N LEU A 133 -13.33 1.15 -15.16
CA LEU A 133 -14.41 0.65 -14.30
C LEU A 133 -13.91 -0.56 -13.49
N ASP A 134 -14.30 -0.59 -12.21
CA ASP A 134 -14.03 -1.69 -11.28
C ASP A 134 -12.54 -1.93 -10.95
N ALA A 135 -11.67 -0.96 -11.22
CA ALA A 135 -10.26 -1.01 -10.92
C ALA A 135 -9.96 -0.22 -9.64
N GLY A 136 -10.09 -0.86 -8.49
CA GLY A 136 -9.72 -0.28 -7.20
C GLY A 136 -9.32 -1.39 -6.25
N ASP A 137 -8.15 -1.25 -5.63
CA ASP A 137 -7.72 -2.09 -4.54
C ASP A 137 -7.60 -1.24 -3.26
N ALA A 138 -8.19 -1.70 -2.18
CA ALA A 138 -8.07 -1.06 -0.88
C ALA A 138 -7.85 -2.11 0.21
N TYR A 139 -6.86 -1.89 1.06
CA TYR A 139 -6.61 -2.73 2.23
C TYR A 139 -6.79 -1.91 3.50
N THR A 140 -7.52 -2.44 4.45
CA THR A 140 -7.62 -1.86 5.81
C THR A 140 -7.12 -2.89 6.80
N VAL A 141 -6.05 -2.55 7.53
CA VAL A 141 -5.40 -3.41 8.53
C VAL A 141 -5.72 -2.88 9.93
N SER A 142 -6.07 -3.77 10.84
CA SER A 142 -6.42 -3.44 12.23
C SER A 142 -6.06 -4.58 13.19
N ASN A 143 -6.22 -4.34 14.50
CA ASN A 143 -6.05 -5.34 15.55
C ASN A 143 -4.71 -6.08 15.49
N VAL A 144 -3.63 -5.37 15.17
CA VAL A 144 -2.28 -5.92 15.11
C VAL A 144 -1.74 -6.15 16.51
N GLY A 145 -1.26 -7.36 16.79
CA GLY A 145 -0.68 -7.74 18.06
C GLY A 145 0.11 -9.05 18.01
N PRO A 146 0.74 -9.46 19.11
CA PRO A 146 1.46 -10.73 19.17
C PRO A 146 0.50 -11.93 18.97
N ALA A 147 1.02 -12.99 18.28
CA ALA A 147 0.29 -14.25 18.01
C ALA A 147 0.54 -15.30 19.09
#